data_4a2b3c7475d70133720827b675438a5c
#
_entry.id   4a2b3c7475d70133720827b675438a5c
#
_cell.length_a   1.000
_cell.length_b   1.000
_cell.length_c   1.000
_cell.angle_alpha   90.00
_cell.angle_beta   90.00
_cell.angle_gamma   90.00
#
_symmetry.space_group_name_H-M   'P 1'
#
loop_
_entity.id
_entity.type
_entity.pdbx_description
1 polymer ?
#
loop_
_entity_poly.entity_id
_entity_poly.type
_entity_poly.pdbx_seq_one_letter_code
_entity_poly.pdbx_strand_id
1 'polypeptide(L)'
;MDFPGALQAWRQLLGDEHVLVDPSILAQVQTATFATTQQVPAILQPATSAEVQACVRIANHYKTPLYPISRGKNWGYGSRVPVQDGCVVLDLGRMNRIVDYNEELAYVTVEPGVTQQQIYDFLHDQGSHLFLGMTGGPPDSSLIGNTLERGVGKGPYGERFAHVCGLEVVLPTGHCIHTGFGRFAQAKTTRLHRWGLGPAVDGLFTQSNLGIVTEMTFWLLPKAKHLQVFAYAIHDVEKLPLLVDALRPLLQQGLIQTTFTINNDYRTFSYVQQYPWTEAIGQTPLPPSLRAHLRQKWDTGLWFGEGAIYAASAAQAHSVRTLIHEALAPLVDLLIFFDETMATLPREALQALIPGIDIDEALAWYSQHPQRGVPTQAALPMTYWRKTDPMPAQPDPDR
;
A
#
# COMPACT_ATOMS: atom_id res chain seq x y z
N MET A 1 -14.81 -15.91 -31.09
CA MET A 1 -13.54 -15.67 -30.39
C MET A 1 -12.52 -16.61 -31.01
N ASP A 2 -11.48 -16.06 -31.64
CA ASP A 2 -10.37 -16.86 -32.22
C ASP A 2 -9.13 -16.66 -31.32
N PHE A 3 -9.09 -17.39 -30.21
CA PHE A 3 -7.99 -17.33 -29.27
C PHE A 3 -6.65 -17.80 -29.84
N PRO A 4 -6.56 -18.88 -30.63
CA PRO A 4 -5.31 -19.27 -31.26
C PRO A 4 -4.71 -18.20 -32.18
N GLY A 5 -5.53 -17.48 -32.94
CA GLY A 5 -5.08 -16.35 -33.77
C GLY A 5 -4.58 -15.17 -32.92
N ALA A 6 -5.29 -14.86 -31.84
CA ALA A 6 -4.84 -13.81 -30.86
C ALA A 6 -3.49 -14.19 -30.23
N LEU A 7 -3.35 -15.43 -29.78
CA LEU A 7 -2.13 -15.93 -29.15
C LEU A 7 -0.92 -15.84 -30.08
N GLN A 8 -1.10 -16.22 -31.34
CA GLN A 8 -0.04 -16.12 -32.39
C GLN A 8 0.36 -14.65 -32.61
N ALA A 9 -0.62 -13.75 -32.73
CA ALA A 9 -0.36 -12.33 -32.92
C ALA A 9 0.39 -11.71 -31.75
N TRP A 10 0.04 -12.04 -30.48
CA TRP A 10 0.77 -11.59 -29.30
C TRP A 10 2.20 -12.15 -29.24
N ARG A 11 2.42 -13.42 -29.62
CA ARG A 11 3.78 -13.98 -29.70
C ARG A 11 4.66 -13.28 -30.74
N GLN A 12 4.07 -12.93 -31.89
CA GLN A 12 4.79 -12.13 -32.90
C GLN A 12 5.12 -10.71 -32.40
N LEU A 13 4.27 -10.13 -31.53
CA LEU A 13 4.46 -8.80 -30.98
C LEU A 13 5.50 -8.78 -29.85
N LEU A 14 5.36 -9.70 -28.88
CA LEU A 14 6.09 -9.64 -27.61
C LEU A 14 7.30 -10.60 -27.54
N GLY A 15 7.34 -11.62 -28.40
CA GLY A 15 8.21 -12.78 -28.26
C GLY A 15 7.56 -13.90 -27.45
N ASP A 16 7.95 -15.15 -27.73
CA ASP A 16 7.38 -16.33 -27.07
C ASP A 16 7.60 -16.34 -25.55
N GLU A 17 8.74 -15.83 -25.10
CA GLU A 17 9.14 -15.74 -23.70
C GLU A 17 8.26 -14.80 -22.86
N HIS A 18 7.50 -13.91 -23.50
CA HIS A 18 6.63 -12.92 -22.86
C HIS A 18 5.12 -13.21 -23.06
N VAL A 19 4.81 -14.40 -23.60
CA VAL A 19 3.45 -14.90 -23.75
C VAL A 19 3.34 -16.25 -23.04
N LEU A 20 3.03 -16.21 -21.76
CA LEU A 20 3.10 -17.35 -20.87
C LEU A 20 1.81 -18.17 -20.94
N VAL A 21 1.93 -19.47 -21.21
CA VAL A 21 0.83 -20.44 -21.28
C VAL A 21 1.09 -21.69 -20.45
N ASP A 22 2.19 -21.74 -19.71
CA ASP A 22 2.52 -22.87 -18.83
C ASP A 22 1.49 -23.03 -17.73
N PRO A 23 0.87 -24.21 -17.55
CA PRO A 23 -0.17 -24.42 -16.54
C PRO A 23 0.28 -24.09 -15.11
N SER A 24 1.54 -24.30 -14.76
CA SER A 24 2.06 -24.03 -13.42
C SER A 24 2.14 -22.51 -13.15
N ILE A 25 2.46 -21.72 -14.17
CA ILE A 25 2.47 -20.26 -14.10
C ILE A 25 1.04 -19.72 -14.08
N LEU A 26 0.16 -20.24 -14.93
CA LEU A 26 -1.25 -19.83 -14.97
C LEU A 26 -1.96 -20.10 -13.64
N ALA A 27 -1.67 -21.23 -13.01
CA ALA A 27 -2.22 -21.55 -11.69
C ALA A 27 -1.92 -20.46 -10.64
N GLN A 28 -0.78 -19.78 -10.74
CA GLN A 28 -0.43 -18.71 -9.81
C GLN A 28 -1.34 -17.48 -9.92
N VAL A 29 -1.72 -17.08 -11.15
CA VAL A 29 -2.62 -15.93 -11.36
C VAL A 29 -4.10 -16.32 -11.20
N GLN A 30 -4.40 -17.61 -11.11
CA GLN A 30 -5.74 -18.15 -10.83
C GLN A 30 -5.97 -18.35 -9.31
N THR A 31 -4.95 -18.12 -8.48
CA THR A 31 -5.01 -18.34 -7.04
C THR A 31 -5.18 -17.01 -6.30
N ALA A 32 -6.12 -16.99 -5.35
CA ALA A 32 -6.32 -15.91 -4.39
C ALA A 32 -6.46 -16.50 -2.98
N THR A 33 -6.60 -15.65 -1.96
CA THR A 33 -6.85 -16.09 -0.57
C THR A 33 -8.28 -16.58 -0.32
N PHE A 34 -9.12 -16.54 -1.34
CA PHE A 34 -10.47 -17.10 -1.34
C PHE A 34 -10.62 -18.06 -2.53
N ALA A 35 -11.68 -18.86 -2.52
CA ALA A 35 -11.95 -19.83 -3.58
C ALA A 35 -12.18 -19.12 -4.92
N THR A 36 -11.46 -19.56 -5.94
CA THR A 36 -11.54 -19.04 -7.31
C THR A 36 -11.84 -20.18 -8.27
N THR A 37 -12.56 -19.88 -9.32
CA THR A 37 -12.92 -20.85 -10.39
C THR A 37 -12.50 -20.35 -11.77
N GLN A 38 -12.02 -19.12 -11.86
CA GLN A 38 -11.67 -18.48 -13.12
C GLN A 38 -10.47 -19.15 -13.79
N GLN A 39 -10.58 -19.33 -15.11
CA GLN A 39 -9.52 -19.88 -15.94
C GLN A 39 -8.88 -18.76 -16.78
N VAL A 40 -7.56 -18.67 -16.67
CA VAL A 40 -6.73 -17.72 -17.43
C VAL A 40 -6.04 -18.47 -18.54
N PRO A 41 -6.29 -18.14 -19.82
CA PRO A 41 -5.71 -18.87 -20.95
C PRO A 41 -4.27 -18.46 -21.28
N ALA A 42 -3.84 -17.24 -20.91
CA ALA A 42 -2.48 -16.75 -21.12
C ALA A 42 -2.17 -15.53 -20.23
N ILE A 43 -0.88 -15.25 -20.06
CA ILE A 43 -0.35 -14.01 -19.48
C ILE A 43 0.51 -13.32 -20.52
N LEU A 44 0.28 -12.04 -20.76
CA LEU A 44 1.07 -11.18 -21.66
C LEU A 44 1.91 -10.22 -20.81
N GLN A 45 3.20 -10.09 -21.17
CA GLN A 45 4.13 -9.25 -20.42
C GLN A 45 4.74 -8.15 -21.30
N PRO A 46 4.00 -7.08 -21.64
CA PRO A 46 4.55 -5.95 -22.38
C PRO A 46 5.58 -5.18 -21.53
N ALA A 47 6.55 -4.54 -22.21
CA ALA A 47 7.59 -3.71 -21.60
C ALA A 47 7.42 -2.22 -21.89
N THR A 48 6.53 -1.85 -22.80
CA THR A 48 6.33 -0.47 -23.26
C THR A 48 4.87 -0.13 -23.46
N SER A 49 4.53 1.15 -23.36
CA SER A 49 3.18 1.66 -23.68
C SER A 49 2.77 1.32 -25.12
N ALA A 50 3.71 1.31 -26.08
CA ALA A 50 3.43 0.92 -27.47
C ALA A 50 3.03 -0.55 -27.57
N GLU A 51 3.68 -1.45 -26.84
CA GLU A 51 3.30 -2.86 -26.77
C GLU A 51 1.92 -3.05 -26.11
N VAL A 52 1.63 -2.30 -25.03
CA VAL A 52 0.29 -2.31 -24.41
C VAL A 52 -0.78 -1.89 -25.41
N GLN A 53 -0.55 -0.80 -26.17
CA GLN A 53 -1.47 -0.35 -27.23
C GLN A 53 -1.71 -1.44 -28.28
N ALA A 54 -0.63 -2.12 -28.72
CA ALA A 54 -0.73 -3.20 -29.71
C ALA A 54 -1.46 -4.42 -29.12
N CYS A 55 -1.19 -4.80 -27.86
CA CYS A 55 -1.92 -5.87 -27.18
C CYS A 55 -3.42 -5.60 -27.12
N VAL A 56 -3.82 -4.37 -26.80
CA VAL A 56 -5.25 -3.96 -26.78
C VAL A 56 -5.88 -4.03 -28.17
N ARG A 57 -5.18 -3.58 -29.21
CA ARG A 57 -5.68 -3.67 -30.60
C ARG A 57 -5.86 -5.12 -31.07
N ILE A 58 -4.93 -6.01 -30.74
CA ILE A 58 -5.03 -7.46 -31.01
C ILE A 58 -6.24 -8.04 -30.27
N ALA A 59 -6.35 -7.73 -28.96
CA ALA A 59 -7.48 -8.18 -28.15
C ALA A 59 -8.85 -7.77 -28.74
N ASN A 60 -8.95 -6.52 -29.21
CA ASN A 60 -10.16 -6.02 -29.89
C ASN A 60 -10.45 -6.74 -31.21
N HIS A 61 -9.42 -6.98 -32.01
CA HIS A 61 -9.57 -7.71 -33.30
C HIS A 61 -10.12 -9.12 -33.11
N TYR A 62 -9.54 -9.85 -32.15
CA TYR A 62 -9.91 -11.24 -31.87
C TYR A 62 -11.03 -11.39 -30.81
N LYS A 63 -11.56 -10.30 -30.28
CA LYS A 63 -12.61 -10.28 -29.23
C LYS A 63 -12.22 -11.05 -27.97
N THR A 64 -10.98 -10.97 -27.57
CA THR A 64 -10.43 -11.63 -26.38
C THR A 64 -10.33 -10.60 -25.24
N PRO A 65 -10.95 -10.81 -24.07
CA PRO A 65 -10.88 -9.85 -22.96
C PRO A 65 -9.50 -9.84 -22.32
N LEU A 66 -9.02 -8.65 -21.95
CA LEU A 66 -7.80 -8.45 -21.18
C LEU A 66 -8.12 -8.06 -19.72
N TYR A 67 -7.28 -8.53 -18.80
CA TYR A 67 -7.30 -8.15 -17.40
C TYR A 67 -5.93 -7.61 -17.01
N PRO A 68 -5.75 -6.28 -16.91
CA PRO A 68 -4.46 -5.69 -16.60
C PRO A 68 -4.14 -5.78 -15.11
N ILE A 69 -2.91 -6.16 -14.82
CA ILE A 69 -2.32 -6.09 -13.47
C ILE A 69 -0.97 -5.38 -13.54
N SER A 70 -0.56 -4.71 -12.47
CA SER A 70 0.79 -4.13 -12.38
C SER A 70 1.79 -5.14 -11.77
N ARG A 71 1.64 -5.46 -10.49
CA ARG A 71 2.45 -6.48 -9.78
C ARG A 71 1.61 -7.64 -9.25
N GLY A 72 0.28 -7.54 -9.35
CA GLY A 72 -0.65 -8.55 -8.85
C GLY A 72 -0.57 -8.77 -7.34
N LYS A 73 -0.22 -7.76 -6.56
CA LYS A 73 -0.07 -7.80 -5.10
C LYS A 73 -1.09 -6.90 -4.43
N ASN A 74 -2.04 -7.47 -3.69
CA ASN A 74 -3.07 -6.71 -2.97
C ASN A 74 -3.59 -7.44 -1.73
N TRP A 75 -2.72 -7.99 -0.88
CA TRP A 75 -3.10 -8.68 0.35
C TRP A 75 -4.09 -9.84 0.13
N GLY A 76 -4.06 -10.46 -1.02
CA GLY A 76 -4.99 -11.53 -1.36
C GLY A 76 -6.42 -11.10 -1.66
N TYR A 77 -6.67 -9.82 -1.88
CA TYR A 77 -7.99 -9.34 -2.31
C TYR A 77 -8.30 -9.64 -3.80
N GLY A 78 -7.62 -10.64 -4.39
CA GLY A 78 -7.94 -11.12 -5.74
C GLY A 78 -7.33 -10.32 -6.88
N SER A 79 -6.25 -9.58 -6.61
CA SER A 79 -5.65 -8.66 -7.59
C SER A 79 -5.15 -9.31 -8.89
N ARG A 80 -4.82 -10.60 -8.87
CA ARG A 80 -4.35 -11.34 -10.07
C ARG A 80 -5.46 -12.04 -10.80
N VAL A 81 -6.54 -12.39 -10.10
CA VAL A 81 -7.59 -13.25 -10.65
C VAL A 81 -8.62 -12.40 -11.39
N PRO A 82 -8.85 -12.64 -12.70
CA PRO A 82 -9.87 -11.93 -13.46
C PRO A 82 -11.26 -12.17 -12.90
N VAL A 83 -12.18 -11.24 -13.14
CA VAL A 83 -13.58 -11.33 -12.69
C VAL A 83 -14.40 -12.35 -13.47
N GLN A 84 -13.92 -12.82 -14.63
CA GLN A 84 -14.60 -13.79 -15.49
C GLN A 84 -13.61 -14.70 -16.21
N ASP A 85 -14.09 -15.87 -16.65
CA ASP A 85 -13.32 -16.83 -17.42
C ASP A 85 -12.88 -16.29 -18.77
N GLY A 86 -11.74 -16.79 -19.25
CA GLY A 86 -11.23 -16.50 -20.59
C GLY A 86 -10.56 -15.14 -20.73
N CYS A 87 -10.44 -14.38 -19.65
CA CYS A 87 -9.62 -13.16 -19.66
C CYS A 87 -8.13 -13.52 -19.73
N VAL A 88 -7.42 -12.91 -20.66
CA VAL A 88 -5.95 -12.93 -20.71
C VAL A 88 -5.42 -11.89 -19.73
N VAL A 89 -4.50 -12.29 -18.85
CA VAL A 89 -3.85 -11.37 -17.92
C VAL A 89 -2.81 -10.55 -18.68
N LEU A 90 -2.86 -9.23 -18.54
CA LEU A 90 -1.86 -8.31 -19.05
C LEU A 90 -0.99 -7.84 -17.87
N ASP A 91 0.14 -8.49 -17.67
CA ASP A 91 1.08 -8.22 -16.58
C ASP A 91 2.06 -7.11 -16.97
N LEU A 92 1.90 -5.95 -16.36
CA LEU A 92 2.72 -4.75 -16.61
C LEU A 92 4.01 -4.73 -15.77
N GLY A 93 4.36 -5.81 -15.11
CA GLY A 93 5.52 -5.89 -14.20
C GLY A 93 6.86 -5.57 -14.83
N ARG A 94 7.01 -5.75 -16.18
CA ARG A 94 8.22 -5.38 -16.93
C ARG A 94 8.35 -3.87 -17.17
N MET A 95 7.28 -3.11 -17.09
CA MET A 95 7.27 -1.66 -17.17
C MET A 95 7.63 -1.09 -15.79
N ASN A 96 8.92 -1.08 -15.46
CA ASN A 96 9.41 -0.80 -14.09
C ASN A 96 10.43 0.34 -14.03
N ARG A 97 10.36 1.27 -14.97
CA ARG A 97 11.26 2.43 -15.00
C ARG A 97 10.74 3.57 -14.10
N ILE A 98 11.68 4.24 -13.44
CA ILE A 98 11.48 5.59 -12.92
C ILE A 98 11.75 6.52 -14.10
N VAL A 99 10.67 7.12 -14.65
CA VAL A 99 10.71 7.83 -15.93
C VAL A 99 11.25 9.25 -15.78
N ASP A 100 10.87 9.89 -14.68
CA ASP A 100 11.28 11.28 -14.40
C ASP A 100 11.29 11.53 -12.90
N TYR A 101 12.19 12.35 -12.43
CA TYR A 101 12.31 12.74 -11.04
C TYR A 101 12.85 14.16 -10.93
N ASN A 102 12.26 14.92 -10.02
CA ASN A 102 12.73 16.28 -9.74
C ASN A 102 12.69 16.54 -8.23
N GLU A 103 13.88 16.71 -7.65
CA GLU A 103 14.06 16.97 -6.22
C GLU A 103 13.49 18.33 -5.81
N GLU A 104 13.74 19.37 -6.60
CA GLU A 104 13.31 20.74 -6.27
C GLU A 104 11.79 20.90 -6.34
N LEU A 105 11.18 20.27 -7.36
CA LEU A 105 9.71 20.33 -7.58
C LEU A 105 8.96 19.18 -6.89
N ALA A 106 9.69 18.31 -6.18
CA ALA A 106 9.17 17.24 -5.34
C ALA A 106 8.17 16.31 -6.06
N TYR A 107 8.56 15.75 -7.19
CA TYR A 107 7.76 14.74 -7.89
C TYR A 107 8.62 13.59 -8.45
N VAL A 108 7.95 12.46 -8.70
CA VAL A 108 8.48 11.32 -9.44
C VAL A 108 7.44 10.75 -10.39
N THR A 109 7.84 10.43 -11.62
CA THR A 109 6.99 9.72 -12.60
C THR A 109 7.49 8.30 -12.76
N VAL A 110 6.58 7.35 -12.64
CA VAL A 110 6.93 5.92 -12.65
C VAL A 110 6.01 5.13 -13.57
N GLU A 111 6.48 3.96 -13.99
CA GLU A 111 5.71 2.94 -14.70
C GLU A 111 5.00 1.96 -13.73
N PRO A 112 4.01 1.15 -14.18
CA PRO A 112 3.17 0.31 -13.31
C PRO A 112 3.93 -0.76 -12.52
N GLY A 113 5.03 -1.28 -13.05
CA GLY A 113 5.87 -2.29 -12.40
C GLY A 113 6.77 -1.76 -11.29
N VAL A 114 6.90 -0.43 -11.12
CA VAL A 114 7.72 0.16 -10.06
C VAL A 114 7.13 -0.18 -8.70
N THR A 115 7.98 -0.70 -7.80
CA THR A 115 7.59 -1.18 -6.48
C THR A 115 7.86 -0.16 -5.38
N GLN A 116 7.25 -0.39 -4.20
CA GLN A 116 7.53 0.41 -3.00
C GLN A 116 9.02 0.36 -2.62
N GLN A 117 9.63 -0.83 -2.71
CA GLN A 117 11.07 -0.98 -2.43
C GLN A 117 11.91 -0.20 -3.43
N GLN A 118 11.61 -0.31 -4.71
CA GLN A 118 12.39 0.34 -5.75
C GLN A 118 12.39 1.87 -5.61
N ILE A 119 11.24 2.50 -5.29
CA ILE A 119 11.22 3.95 -5.08
C ILE A 119 11.93 4.36 -3.80
N TYR A 120 11.85 3.55 -2.74
CA TYR A 120 12.57 3.80 -1.49
C TYR A 120 14.09 3.76 -1.72
N ASP A 121 14.60 2.70 -2.39
CA ASP A 121 16.01 2.54 -2.70
C ASP A 121 16.50 3.69 -3.60
N PHE A 122 15.74 4.03 -4.64
CA PHE A 122 16.05 5.13 -5.54
C PHE A 122 16.22 6.46 -4.79
N LEU A 123 15.25 6.85 -3.95
CA LEU A 123 15.33 8.10 -3.18
C LEU A 123 16.46 8.07 -2.15
N HIS A 124 16.75 6.91 -1.57
CA HIS A 124 17.87 6.71 -0.65
C HIS A 124 19.23 6.87 -1.35
N ASP A 125 19.41 6.22 -2.50
CA ASP A 125 20.65 6.24 -3.25
C ASP A 125 20.96 7.62 -3.86
N GLN A 126 19.89 8.40 -4.17
CA GLN A 126 20.04 9.80 -4.56
C GLN A 126 20.39 10.73 -3.37
N GLY A 127 20.38 10.24 -2.13
CA GLY A 127 20.50 11.09 -0.94
C GLY A 127 19.35 12.07 -0.79
N SER A 128 18.18 11.76 -1.36
CA SER A 128 17.03 12.67 -1.42
C SER A 128 16.54 13.05 -0.02
N HIS A 129 16.17 14.30 0.15
CA HIS A 129 15.44 14.78 1.34
C HIS A 129 13.92 14.55 1.23
N LEU A 130 13.46 13.96 0.13
CA LEU A 130 12.06 13.63 -0.10
C LEU A 130 11.74 12.18 0.30
N PHE A 131 10.46 11.88 0.49
CA PHE A 131 9.96 10.52 0.68
C PHE A 131 8.56 10.34 0.11
N LEU A 132 8.15 9.10 -0.08
CA LEU A 132 6.79 8.70 -0.38
C LEU A 132 6.28 7.82 0.77
N GLY A 133 5.07 8.10 1.28
CA GLY A 133 4.45 7.26 2.31
C GLY A 133 4.22 5.83 1.81
N MET A 134 4.63 4.83 2.60
CA MET A 134 4.48 3.42 2.24
C MET A 134 3.14 2.86 2.70
N THR A 135 2.71 1.77 2.09
CA THR A 135 1.52 1.01 2.53
C THR A 135 1.92 -0.16 3.41
N GLY A 136 0.95 -0.82 4.03
CA GLY A 136 1.20 -2.10 4.69
C GLY A 136 1.31 -3.31 3.74
N GLY A 137 1.21 -3.10 2.42
CA GLY A 137 1.45 -4.14 1.42
C GLY A 137 2.93 -4.55 1.33
N PRO A 138 3.23 -5.68 0.65
CA PRO A 138 4.61 -6.13 0.54
C PRO A 138 5.48 -5.10 -0.19
N PRO A 139 6.79 -5.02 0.10
CA PRO A 139 7.72 -4.10 -0.55
C PRO A 139 7.75 -4.18 -2.07
N ASP A 140 7.45 -5.34 -2.65
CA ASP A 140 7.35 -5.59 -4.10
C ASP A 140 5.99 -5.25 -4.71
N SER A 141 5.08 -4.63 -3.96
CA SER A 141 3.79 -4.14 -4.49
C SER A 141 3.96 -2.85 -5.30
N SER A 142 3.09 -2.70 -6.32
CA SER A 142 3.10 -1.54 -7.22
C SER A 142 2.58 -0.28 -6.56
N LEU A 143 3.25 0.85 -6.83
CA LEU A 143 2.75 2.18 -6.47
C LEU A 143 1.49 2.54 -7.26
N ILE A 144 1.52 2.36 -8.58
CA ILE A 144 0.38 2.67 -9.46
C ILE A 144 -0.80 1.77 -9.13
N GLY A 145 -0.58 0.44 -8.99
CA GLY A 145 -1.66 -0.50 -8.68
C GLY A 145 -2.40 -0.14 -7.39
N ASN A 146 -1.66 0.15 -6.31
CA ASN A 146 -2.26 0.60 -5.05
C ASN A 146 -3.06 1.90 -5.23
N THR A 147 -2.52 2.85 -5.96
CA THR A 147 -3.14 4.18 -6.14
C THR A 147 -4.40 4.12 -6.99
N LEU A 148 -4.42 3.30 -8.05
CA LEU A 148 -5.60 3.11 -8.90
C LEU A 148 -6.73 2.39 -8.16
N GLU A 149 -6.41 1.50 -7.22
CA GLU A 149 -7.38 0.87 -6.32
C GLU A 149 -7.81 1.79 -5.16
N ARG A 150 -7.44 3.08 -5.19
CA ARG A 150 -7.66 4.06 -4.11
C ARG A 150 -7.12 3.57 -2.78
N GLY A 151 -5.99 2.86 -2.83
CA GLY A 151 -5.29 2.39 -1.65
C GLY A 151 -4.68 3.52 -0.86
N VAL A 152 -4.45 3.25 0.42
CA VAL A 152 -3.98 4.22 1.39
C VAL A 152 -2.52 3.95 1.73
N GLY A 153 -1.71 5.02 1.74
CA GLY A 153 -0.36 5.02 2.30
C GLY A 153 -0.32 5.64 3.70
N LYS A 154 0.84 5.59 4.31
CA LYS A 154 1.12 6.30 5.57
C LYS A 154 1.72 7.68 5.28
N GLY A 155 1.56 8.60 6.20
CA GLY A 155 2.04 9.97 6.08
C GLY A 155 0.99 10.98 5.59
N PRO A 156 1.37 12.26 5.46
CA PRO A 156 0.44 13.34 5.08
C PRO A 156 -0.21 13.16 3.72
N TYR A 157 0.47 12.47 2.78
CA TYR A 157 -0.08 12.10 1.46
C TYR A 157 -0.67 10.68 1.46
N GLY A 158 -1.26 10.28 2.58
CA GLY A 158 -1.82 8.93 2.77
C GLY A 158 -2.93 8.59 1.78
N GLU A 159 -3.77 9.53 1.38
CA GLU A 159 -4.67 9.38 0.24
C GLU A 159 -3.88 9.61 -1.05
N ARG A 160 -3.27 8.55 -1.56
CA ARG A 160 -2.28 8.64 -2.66
C ARG A 160 -2.84 9.27 -3.91
N PHE A 161 -4.05 8.91 -4.33
CA PHE A 161 -4.62 9.45 -5.56
C PHE A 161 -4.89 10.96 -5.48
N ALA A 162 -5.09 11.50 -4.28
CA ALA A 162 -5.17 12.94 -4.07
C ALA A 162 -3.86 13.69 -4.37
N HIS A 163 -2.73 12.99 -4.45
CA HIS A 163 -1.38 13.53 -4.67
C HIS A 163 -0.74 13.01 -5.97
N VAL A 164 -1.58 12.66 -6.94
CA VAL A 164 -1.17 12.30 -8.30
C VAL A 164 -1.34 13.49 -9.23
N CYS A 165 -0.42 13.67 -10.18
CA CYS A 165 -0.46 14.74 -11.16
C CYS A 165 -0.12 14.23 -12.56
N GLY A 166 -1.18 13.83 -13.29
CA GLY A 166 -1.09 13.37 -14.67
C GLY A 166 -0.83 11.86 -14.81
N LEU A 167 -1.52 11.30 -15.79
CA LEU A 167 -1.44 9.91 -16.17
C LEU A 167 -1.16 9.79 -17.67
N GLU A 168 -0.40 8.77 -18.05
CA GLU A 168 -0.44 8.19 -19.38
C GLU A 168 -1.38 6.99 -19.36
N VAL A 169 -2.30 6.92 -20.31
CA VAL A 169 -3.35 5.90 -20.32
C VAL A 169 -3.59 5.34 -21.72
N VAL A 170 -3.53 4.03 -21.85
CA VAL A 170 -3.99 3.32 -23.06
C VAL A 170 -5.49 3.04 -22.93
N LEU A 171 -6.28 3.65 -23.81
CA LEU A 171 -7.72 3.50 -23.87
C LEU A 171 -8.14 2.13 -24.44
N PRO A 172 -9.38 1.68 -24.24
CA PRO A 172 -9.89 0.42 -24.81
C PRO A 172 -9.79 0.35 -26.35
N THR A 173 -9.68 1.48 -27.04
CA THR A 173 -9.44 1.56 -28.49
C THR A 173 -7.99 1.30 -28.90
N GLY A 174 -7.07 1.20 -27.94
CA GLY A 174 -5.63 1.11 -28.18
C GLY A 174 -4.96 2.45 -28.49
N HIS A 175 -5.65 3.57 -28.30
CA HIS A 175 -5.01 4.91 -28.35
C HIS A 175 -4.43 5.25 -26.99
N CYS A 176 -3.28 5.92 -26.99
CA CYS A 176 -2.66 6.46 -25.79
C CYS A 176 -3.03 7.93 -25.61
N ILE A 177 -3.38 8.32 -24.40
CA ILE A 177 -3.65 9.70 -24.01
C ILE A 177 -2.82 10.09 -22.80
N HIS A 178 -2.59 11.40 -22.64
CA HIS A 178 -2.04 11.97 -21.40
C HIS A 178 -3.10 12.89 -20.77
N THR A 179 -3.31 12.76 -19.48
CA THR A 179 -4.26 13.60 -18.73
C THR A 179 -3.66 14.94 -18.34
N GLY A 180 -4.49 15.86 -17.85
CA GLY A 180 -4.04 17.16 -17.39
C GLY A 180 -3.33 17.98 -18.48
N PHE A 181 -2.23 18.63 -18.12
CA PHE A 181 -1.39 19.36 -19.08
C PHE A 181 -0.50 18.45 -19.92
N GLY A 182 -0.37 17.17 -19.62
CA GLY A 182 0.42 16.19 -20.39
C GLY A 182 -0.04 16.04 -21.84
N ARG A 183 -1.29 16.40 -22.16
CA ARG A 183 -1.81 16.43 -23.53
C ARG A 183 -1.17 17.49 -24.43
N PHE A 184 -0.43 18.43 -23.86
CA PHE A 184 0.28 19.47 -24.60
C PHE A 184 1.78 19.18 -24.56
N ALA A 185 2.37 18.80 -25.67
CA ALA A 185 3.75 18.32 -25.78
C ALA A 185 4.82 19.26 -25.20
N GLN A 186 4.55 20.59 -25.14
CA GLN A 186 5.49 21.58 -24.64
C GLN A 186 5.14 22.13 -23.24
N ALA A 187 4.15 21.55 -22.56
CA ALA A 187 3.72 22.03 -21.25
C ALA A 187 4.78 21.73 -20.19
N LYS A 188 5.37 22.78 -19.61
CA LYS A 188 6.36 22.66 -18.51
C LYS A 188 5.71 22.35 -17.17
N THR A 189 4.40 22.49 -17.05
CA THR A 189 3.62 22.33 -15.81
C THR A 189 2.89 20.99 -15.71
N THR A 190 3.17 20.07 -16.61
CA THR A 190 2.52 18.75 -16.71
C THR A 190 2.49 17.99 -15.39
N ARG A 191 3.57 18.07 -14.60
CA ARG A 191 3.73 17.33 -13.34
C ARG A 191 3.42 18.16 -12.09
N LEU A 192 3.02 19.44 -12.27
CA LEU A 192 2.85 20.40 -11.18
C LEU A 192 1.38 20.86 -11.02
N HIS A 193 0.62 20.87 -12.11
CA HIS A 193 -0.77 21.30 -12.11
C HIS A 193 -1.71 20.16 -12.47
N ARG A 194 -2.36 19.62 -11.46
CA ARG A 194 -3.16 18.40 -11.51
C ARG A 194 -4.33 18.48 -12.50
N TRP A 195 -5.00 19.63 -12.59
CA TRP A 195 -6.29 19.70 -13.27
C TRP A 195 -6.19 19.92 -14.78
N GLY A 196 -5.12 20.55 -15.27
CA GLY A 196 -5.03 20.96 -16.67
C GLY A 196 -6.10 22.00 -17.07
N LEU A 197 -6.57 21.92 -18.31
CA LEU A 197 -7.66 22.72 -18.85
C LEU A 197 -8.89 21.83 -19.14
N GLY A 198 -10.06 22.28 -18.73
CA GLY A 198 -11.32 21.55 -18.88
C GLY A 198 -11.52 20.50 -17.76
N PRO A 199 -12.41 19.53 -17.96
CA PRO A 199 -12.68 18.50 -16.95
C PRO A 199 -11.45 17.66 -16.62
N ALA A 200 -11.21 17.41 -15.34
CA ALA A 200 -10.22 16.44 -14.90
C ALA A 200 -10.78 15.02 -15.07
N VAL A 201 -10.05 14.17 -15.80
CA VAL A 201 -10.50 12.82 -16.15
C VAL A 201 -9.73 11.71 -15.43
N ASP A 202 -8.69 12.06 -14.67
CA ASP A 202 -7.83 11.10 -13.95
C ASP A 202 -8.64 10.12 -13.10
N GLY A 203 -9.68 10.59 -12.42
CA GLY A 203 -10.56 9.78 -11.59
C GLY A 203 -11.35 8.71 -12.33
N LEU A 204 -11.52 8.83 -13.66
CA LEU A 204 -12.18 7.81 -14.48
C LEU A 204 -11.37 6.51 -14.58
N PHE A 205 -10.07 6.57 -14.30
CA PHE A 205 -9.16 5.43 -14.41
C PHE A 205 -8.89 4.74 -13.08
N THR A 206 -9.52 5.21 -12.00
CA THR A 206 -9.44 4.54 -10.68
C THR A 206 -10.59 3.56 -10.51
N GLN A 207 -10.30 2.34 -10.03
CA GLN A 207 -11.28 1.26 -9.83
C GLN A 207 -12.21 1.09 -11.03
N SER A 208 -11.64 1.10 -12.24
CA SER A 208 -12.39 1.09 -13.48
C SER A 208 -11.71 0.26 -14.58
N ASN A 209 -12.47 -0.02 -15.64
CA ASN A 209 -11.99 -0.68 -16.85
C ASN A 209 -11.92 0.26 -18.07
N LEU A 210 -11.87 1.57 -17.85
CA LEU A 210 -11.91 2.57 -18.91
C LEU A 210 -10.57 2.82 -19.58
N GLY A 211 -9.47 2.29 -19.02
CA GLY A 211 -8.13 2.39 -19.58
C GLY A 211 -7.07 1.68 -18.76
N ILE A 212 -5.90 1.52 -19.35
CA ILE A 212 -4.72 0.91 -18.75
C ILE A 212 -3.71 2.02 -18.51
N VAL A 213 -3.41 2.32 -17.25
CA VAL A 213 -2.44 3.36 -16.89
C VAL A 213 -1.03 2.82 -17.07
N THR A 214 -0.22 3.50 -17.86
CA THR A 214 1.15 3.12 -18.22
C THR A 214 2.22 4.05 -17.62
N GLU A 215 1.85 5.25 -17.19
CA GLU A 215 2.67 6.13 -16.36
C GLU A 215 1.81 6.93 -15.38
N MET A 216 2.40 7.27 -14.23
CA MET A 216 1.77 8.10 -13.21
C MET A 216 2.82 8.96 -12.51
N THR A 217 2.50 10.24 -12.31
CA THR A 217 3.35 11.14 -11.52
C THR A 217 2.82 11.25 -10.10
N PHE A 218 3.69 11.01 -9.13
CA PHE A 218 3.43 11.20 -7.69
C PHE A 218 4.14 12.45 -7.19
N TRP A 219 3.44 13.25 -6.39
CA TRP A 219 4.09 14.26 -5.59
C TRP A 219 4.74 13.62 -4.36
N LEU A 220 5.96 14.06 -4.06
CA LEU A 220 6.74 13.61 -2.94
C LEU A 220 6.65 14.60 -1.78
N LEU A 221 6.94 14.12 -0.58
CA LEU A 221 6.96 14.91 0.63
C LEU A 221 8.40 15.16 1.08
N PRO A 222 8.75 16.37 1.54
CA PRO A 222 9.96 16.56 2.31
C PRO A 222 9.95 15.71 3.58
N LYS A 223 11.07 15.04 3.90
CA LYS A 223 11.23 14.34 5.18
C LYS A 223 11.05 15.35 6.31
N ALA A 224 10.16 15.05 7.25
CA ALA A 224 9.95 15.91 8.41
C ALA A 224 11.23 15.99 9.24
N LYS A 225 11.64 17.19 9.63
CA LYS A 225 12.80 17.39 10.52
C LYS A 225 12.53 16.82 11.93
N HIS A 226 11.27 16.79 12.32
CA HIS A 226 10.83 16.25 13.62
C HIS A 226 9.61 15.34 13.36
N LEU A 227 9.88 14.06 13.12
CA LEU A 227 8.85 13.03 13.02
C LEU A 227 8.68 12.38 14.40
N GLN A 228 7.45 12.39 14.91
CA GLN A 228 7.09 11.59 16.08
C GLN A 228 5.97 10.63 15.68
N VAL A 229 6.11 9.37 16.03
CA VAL A 229 5.06 8.35 15.93
C VAL A 229 4.54 8.11 17.35
N PHE A 230 3.23 8.11 17.52
CA PHE A 230 2.64 7.76 18.81
C PHE A 230 1.74 6.54 18.67
N ALA A 231 1.72 5.74 19.73
CA ALA A 231 0.84 4.59 19.87
C ALA A 231 0.03 4.72 21.17
N TYR A 232 -1.19 4.20 21.15
CA TYR A 232 -2.06 4.17 22.33
C TYR A 232 -2.83 2.85 22.39
N ALA A 233 -3.26 2.48 23.61
CA ALA A 233 -4.13 1.35 23.86
C ALA A 233 -5.19 1.66 24.91
N ILE A 234 -6.37 1.02 24.80
CA ILE A 234 -7.41 1.02 25.81
C ILE A 234 -7.86 -0.41 26.14
N HIS A 235 -8.12 -0.68 27.40
CA HIS A 235 -8.58 -1.99 27.90
C HIS A 235 -10.08 -2.02 28.16
N ASP A 236 -10.73 -0.85 28.22
CA ASP A 236 -12.16 -0.71 28.46
C ASP A 236 -12.90 -0.29 27.18
N VAL A 237 -13.85 -1.11 26.74
CA VAL A 237 -14.64 -0.85 25.52
C VAL A 237 -15.51 0.40 25.65
N GLU A 238 -15.93 0.77 26.83
CA GLU A 238 -16.76 1.97 27.07
C GLU A 238 -16.00 3.28 26.81
N LYS A 239 -14.66 3.22 26.81
CA LYS A 239 -13.81 4.37 26.45
C LYS A 239 -13.73 4.60 24.93
N LEU A 240 -14.08 3.63 24.09
CA LEU A 240 -13.94 3.76 22.63
C LEU A 240 -14.71 4.95 22.04
N PRO A 241 -15.99 5.21 22.38
CA PRO A 241 -16.69 6.37 21.87
C PRO A 241 -16.02 7.69 22.25
N LEU A 242 -15.58 7.80 23.51
CA LEU A 242 -14.87 8.99 24.03
C LEU A 242 -13.54 9.21 23.29
N LEU A 243 -12.79 8.15 23.05
CA LEU A 243 -11.55 8.18 22.26
C LEU A 243 -11.80 8.68 20.84
N VAL A 244 -12.84 8.16 20.16
CA VAL A 244 -13.21 8.61 18.81
C VAL A 244 -13.58 10.10 18.80
N ASP A 245 -14.32 10.56 19.81
CA ASP A 245 -14.70 11.96 19.92
C ASP A 245 -13.51 12.89 20.21
N ALA A 246 -12.51 12.43 20.98
CA ALA A 246 -11.27 13.16 21.22
C ALA A 246 -10.35 13.20 19.98
N LEU A 247 -10.29 12.13 19.20
CA LEU A 247 -9.46 12.04 18.00
C LEU A 247 -9.99 12.86 16.82
N ARG A 248 -11.31 12.97 16.69
CA ARG A 248 -11.93 13.66 15.56
C ARG A 248 -11.46 15.11 15.39
N PRO A 249 -11.47 15.98 16.42
CA PRO A 249 -10.97 17.34 16.26
C PRO A 249 -9.47 17.42 15.96
N LEU A 250 -8.65 16.50 16.47
CA LEU A 250 -7.22 16.45 16.17
C LEU A 250 -6.97 16.15 14.68
N LEU A 251 -7.77 15.25 14.09
CA LEU A 251 -7.71 14.94 12.66
C LEU A 251 -8.25 16.11 11.81
N GLN A 252 -9.39 16.69 12.19
CA GLN A 252 -10.01 17.81 11.45
C GLN A 252 -9.13 19.07 11.43
N GLN A 253 -8.35 19.29 12.49
CA GLN A 253 -7.40 20.40 12.58
C GLN A 253 -6.05 20.10 11.92
N GLY A 254 -5.85 18.90 11.37
CA GLY A 254 -4.59 18.50 10.74
C GLY A 254 -3.44 18.32 11.71
N LEU A 255 -3.71 18.14 13.01
CA LEU A 255 -2.68 17.86 14.01
C LEU A 255 -2.13 16.44 13.89
N ILE A 256 -2.98 15.49 13.51
CA ILE A 256 -2.61 14.15 13.11
C ILE A 256 -2.65 14.09 11.58
N GLN A 257 -1.50 14.05 10.95
CA GLN A 257 -1.34 14.17 9.50
C GLN A 257 -1.04 12.82 8.84
N THR A 258 -1.74 11.78 9.24
CA THR A 258 -1.55 10.45 8.66
C THR A 258 -2.87 9.72 8.58
N THR A 259 -2.91 8.66 7.75
CA THR A 259 -4.01 7.71 7.81
C THR A 259 -4.07 7.10 9.21
N PHE A 260 -5.13 7.41 9.91
CA PHE A 260 -5.35 6.98 11.28
C PHE A 260 -6.23 5.72 11.31
N THR A 261 -5.85 4.75 12.14
CA THR A 261 -6.61 3.52 12.30
C THR A 261 -6.81 3.21 13.78
N ILE A 262 -8.00 2.72 14.12
CA ILE A 262 -8.30 2.12 15.42
C ILE A 262 -8.50 0.63 15.18
N ASN A 263 -7.70 -0.19 15.82
CA ASN A 263 -7.69 -1.63 15.65
C ASN A 263 -8.13 -2.34 16.92
N ASN A 264 -8.83 -3.46 16.80
CA ASN A 264 -9.12 -4.32 17.94
C ASN A 264 -8.00 -5.35 18.19
N ASP A 265 -8.10 -6.05 19.30
CA ASP A 265 -7.14 -7.10 19.71
C ASP A 265 -6.94 -8.22 18.68
N TYR A 266 -7.94 -8.58 17.88
CA TYR A 266 -7.77 -9.54 16.78
C TYR A 266 -6.72 -9.11 15.76
N ARG A 267 -6.59 -7.80 15.54
CA ARG A 267 -5.55 -7.26 14.68
C ARG A 267 -4.17 -7.56 15.25
N THR A 268 -3.95 -7.34 16.56
CA THR A 268 -2.68 -7.69 17.21
C THR A 268 -2.41 -9.19 17.11
N PHE A 269 -3.39 -10.03 17.45
CA PHE A 269 -3.23 -11.47 17.37
C PHE A 269 -2.81 -11.93 15.98
N SER A 270 -3.40 -11.34 14.93
CA SER A 270 -3.07 -11.69 13.56
C SER A 270 -1.67 -11.28 13.10
N TYR A 271 -1.02 -10.31 13.78
CA TYR A 271 0.38 -9.98 13.54
C TYR A 271 1.35 -11.00 14.15
N VAL A 272 1.01 -11.52 15.33
CA VAL A 272 1.97 -12.23 16.17
C VAL A 272 1.82 -13.76 16.11
N GLN A 273 0.67 -14.26 15.65
CA GLN A 273 0.44 -15.72 15.54
C GLN A 273 -0.64 -16.03 14.51
N GLN A 274 -0.73 -17.29 14.10
CA GLN A 274 -1.87 -17.83 13.36
C GLN A 274 -3.03 -18.12 14.32
N TYR A 275 -4.24 -18.30 13.78
CA TYR A 275 -5.43 -18.61 14.56
C TYR A 275 -5.20 -19.89 15.40
N PRO A 276 -5.43 -19.85 16.70
CA PRO A 276 -5.14 -20.97 17.61
C PRO A 276 -6.22 -22.06 17.48
N TRP A 277 -6.25 -22.76 16.35
CA TRP A 277 -7.27 -23.74 16.02
C TRP A 277 -7.44 -24.84 17.07
N THR A 278 -6.32 -25.29 17.65
CA THR A 278 -6.31 -26.36 18.67
C THR A 278 -6.95 -25.88 19.97
N GLU A 279 -6.51 -24.72 20.48
CA GLU A 279 -7.03 -24.12 21.73
C GLU A 279 -8.47 -23.65 21.58
N ALA A 280 -8.85 -23.18 20.39
CA ALA A 280 -10.22 -22.79 20.06
C ALA A 280 -11.14 -23.99 19.78
N ILE A 281 -10.61 -25.22 19.74
CA ILE A 281 -11.35 -26.46 19.42
C ILE A 281 -12.14 -26.28 18.10
N GLY A 282 -11.52 -25.68 17.11
CA GLY A 282 -12.12 -25.37 15.81
C GLY A 282 -13.23 -24.28 15.82
N GLN A 283 -13.50 -23.65 16.95
CA GLN A 283 -14.55 -22.61 17.06
C GLN A 283 -14.09 -21.27 16.48
N THR A 284 -15.00 -20.58 15.81
CA THR A 284 -14.86 -19.18 15.36
C THR A 284 -16.15 -18.41 15.65
N PRO A 285 -16.09 -17.16 16.16
CA PRO A 285 -14.89 -16.44 16.62
C PRO A 285 -14.21 -17.10 17.83
N LEU A 286 -13.06 -16.57 18.27
CA LEU A 286 -12.36 -17.07 19.48
C LEU A 286 -13.33 -17.08 20.68
N PRO A 287 -13.34 -18.19 21.48
CA PRO A 287 -14.05 -18.22 22.75
C PRO A 287 -13.61 -17.05 23.65
N PRO A 288 -14.54 -16.41 24.41
CA PRO A 288 -14.22 -15.23 25.21
C PRO A 288 -13.06 -15.42 26.20
N SER A 289 -12.97 -16.61 26.83
CA SER A 289 -11.89 -16.96 27.75
C SER A 289 -10.53 -17.05 27.04
N LEU A 290 -10.48 -17.68 25.86
CA LEU A 290 -9.27 -17.78 25.07
C LEU A 290 -8.83 -16.40 24.54
N ARG A 291 -9.78 -15.58 24.08
CA ARG A 291 -9.53 -14.20 23.69
C ARG A 291 -8.92 -13.37 24.82
N ALA A 292 -9.46 -13.50 26.04
CA ALA A 292 -8.93 -12.85 27.24
C ALA A 292 -7.51 -13.34 27.59
N HIS A 293 -7.28 -14.66 27.50
CA HIS A 293 -5.94 -15.23 27.69
C HIS A 293 -4.93 -14.70 26.68
N LEU A 294 -5.29 -14.60 25.39
CA LEU A 294 -4.41 -14.07 24.36
C LEU A 294 -4.09 -12.59 24.57
N ARG A 295 -5.04 -11.77 25.04
CA ARG A 295 -4.75 -10.38 25.41
C ARG A 295 -3.71 -10.29 26.52
N GLN A 296 -3.84 -11.12 27.54
CA GLN A 296 -2.86 -11.17 28.64
C GLN A 296 -1.49 -11.66 28.15
N LYS A 297 -1.48 -12.72 27.31
CA LYS A 297 -0.23 -13.29 26.75
C LYS A 297 0.56 -12.28 25.93
N TRP A 298 -0.13 -11.45 25.14
CA TRP A 298 0.49 -10.51 24.21
C TRP A 298 0.47 -9.06 24.72
N ASP A 299 0.08 -8.85 25.97
CA ASP A 299 -0.03 -7.54 26.62
C ASP A 299 -0.69 -6.49 25.73
N THR A 300 -1.83 -6.83 25.15
CA THR A 300 -2.56 -5.96 24.21
C THR A 300 -3.88 -5.47 24.80
N GLY A 301 -4.22 -4.20 24.53
CA GLY A 301 -5.52 -3.64 24.85
C GLY A 301 -6.65 -4.25 24.02
N LEU A 302 -7.90 -3.92 24.37
CA LEU A 302 -9.07 -4.23 23.56
C LEU A 302 -9.04 -3.47 22.24
N TRP A 303 -8.57 -2.22 22.28
CA TRP A 303 -8.37 -1.37 21.13
C TRP A 303 -7.03 -0.69 21.23
N PHE A 304 -6.40 -0.52 20.10
CA PHE A 304 -5.14 0.19 19.97
C PHE A 304 -5.08 0.95 18.64
N GLY A 305 -4.18 1.89 18.56
CA GLY A 305 -3.95 2.63 17.33
C GLY A 305 -2.63 3.39 17.37
N GLU A 306 -2.35 4.01 16.24
CA GLU A 306 -1.13 4.78 16.03
C GLU A 306 -1.42 6.03 15.21
N GLY A 307 -0.60 7.04 15.40
CA GLY A 307 -0.61 8.25 14.60
C GLY A 307 0.79 8.81 14.48
N ALA A 308 0.93 9.90 13.71
CA ALA A 308 2.22 10.55 13.55
C ALA A 308 2.09 12.07 13.49
N ILE A 309 3.13 12.75 13.95
CA ILE A 309 3.32 14.19 13.92
C ILE A 309 4.47 14.47 12.92
N TYR A 310 4.19 15.24 11.88
CA TYR A 310 5.18 15.71 10.92
C TYR A 310 5.42 17.19 11.13
N ALA A 311 6.53 17.54 11.77
CA ALA A 311 6.80 18.91 12.16
C ALA A 311 8.07 19.48 11.51
N ALA A 312 8.00 20.76 11.16
CA ALA A 312 9.13 21.49 10.58
C ALA A 312 10.12 22.01 11.67
N SER A 313 9.68 22.07 12.94
CA SER A 313 10.49 22.51 14.06
C SER A 313 10.19 21.76 15.35
N ALA A 314 11.13 21.72 16.28
CA ALA A 314 10.96 21.13 17.62
C ALA A 314 9.83 21.81 18.40
N ALA A 315 9.66 23.11 18.29
CA ALA A 315 8.58 23.85 18.95
C ALA A 315 7.20 23.41 18.43
N GLN A 316 7.05 23.24 17.10
CA GLN A 316 5.82 22.74 16.51
C GLN A 316 5.55 21.30 16.96
N ALA A 317 6.55 20.41 16.91
CA ALA A 317 6.41 19.02 17.36
C ALA A 317 5.96 18.96 18.82
N HIS A 318 6.56 19.76 19.70
CA HIS A 318 6.21 19.84 21.12
C HIS A 318 4.76 20.31 21.32
N SER A 319 4.35 21.39 20.65
CA SER A 319 2.99 21.92 20.78
C SER A 319 1.94 20.92 20.33
N VAL A 320 2.14 20.27 19.18
CA VAL A 320 1.21 19.26 18.66
C VAL A 320 1.17 18.04 19.58
N ARG A 321 2.33 17.57 20.06
CA ARG A 321 2.41 16.46 21.03
C ARG A 321 1.63 16.79 22.31
N THR A 322 1.76 18.01 22.85
CA THR A 322 1.05 18.45 24.05
C THR A 322 -0.46 18.38 23.84
N LEU A 323 -0.98 18.91 22.73
CA LEU A 323 -2.42 18.87 22.41
C LEU A 323 -2.95 17.44 22.28
N ILE A 324 -2.20 16.55 21.61
CA ILE A 324 -2.56 15.13 21.50
C ILE A 324 -2.53 14.46 22.87
N HIS A 325 -1.50 14.74 23.69
CA HIS A 325 -1.39 14.17 25.02
C HIS A 325 -2.54 14.62 25.93
N GLU A 326 -2.85 15.91 25.97
CA GLU A 326 -3.96 16.45 26.77
C GLU A 326 -5.31 15.84 26.37
N ALA A 327 -5.53 15.61 25.07
CA ALA A 327 -6.77 15.03 24.58
C ALA A 327 -6.89 13.52 24.86
N LEU A 328 -5.80 12.77 24.77
CA LEU A 328 -5.84 11.30 24.80
C LEU A 328 -5.47 10.71 26.18
N ALA A 329 -4.50 11.29 26.92
CA ALA A 329 -4.01 10.69 28.15
C ALA A 329 -5.08 10.40 29.22
N PRO A 330 -6.15 11.20 29.36
CA PRO A 330 -7.23 10.88 30.30
C PRO A 330 -8.09 9.67 29.89
N LEU A 331 -8.02 9.26 28.62
CA LEU A 331 -8.92 8.26 28.01
C LEU A 331 -8.25 6.92 27.76
N VAL A 332 -6.92 6.90 27.64
CA VAL A 332 -6.17 5.70 27.24
C VAL A 332 -5.40 5.14 28.42
N ASP A 333 -5.13 3.84 28.38
CA ASP A 333 -4.37 3.15 29.43
C ASP A 333 -2.86 3.13 29.08
N LEU A 334 -2.52 3.33 27.80
CA LEU A 334 -1.16 3.50 27.30
C LEU A 334 -1.12 4.63 26.28
N LEU A 335 -0.14 5.53 26.36
CA LEU A 335 0.17 6.54 25.35
C LEU A 335 1.67 6.76 25.29
N ILE A 336 2.29 6.38 24.18
CA ILE A 336 3.73 6.47 24.00
C ILE A 336 4.03 7.26 22.72
N PHE A 337 5.05 8.12 22.80
CA PHE A 337 5.57 8.87 21.65
C PHE A 337 6.99 8.41 21.36
N PHE A 338 7.25 8.07 20.12
CA PHE A 338 8.56 7.66 19.60
C PHE A 338 9.09 8.73 18.65
N ASP A 339 10.35 9.10 18.83
CA ASP A 339 11.08 9.98 17.92
C ASP A 339 12.56 9.59 17.83
N GLU A 340 13.33 10.30 17.03
CA GLU A 340 14.74 10.00 16.79
C GLU A 340 15.60 10.15 18.04
N THR A 341 15.17 10.95 19.02
CA THR A 341 15.93 11.17 20.25
C THR A 341 15.94 9.93 21.14
N MET A 342 14.92 9.07 21.04
CA MET A 342 14.85 7.83 21.81
C MET A 342 16.05 6.91 21.53
N ALA A 343 16.50 6.84 20.28
CA ALA A 343 17.67 6.05 19.92
C ALA A 343 18.99 6.52 20.58
N THR A 344 19.01 7.76 21.11
CA THR A 344 20.16 8.37 21.77
C THR A 344 20.08 8.35 23.30
N LEU A 345 18.93 7.96 23.87
CA LEU A 345 18.75 7.88 25.32
C LEU A 345 19.46 6.65 25.92
N PRO A 346 19.95 6.75 27.17
CA PRO A 346 20.39 5.57 27.90
C PRO A 346 19.27 4.54 28.03
N ARG A 347 19.61 3.24 27.98
CA ARG A 347 18.60 2.14 28.03
C ARG A 347 17.71 2.21 29.29
N GLU A 348 18.26 2.61 30.42
CA GLU A 348 17.51 2.78 31.67
C GLU A 348 16.42 3.89 31.54
N ALA A 349 16.75 4.99 30.88
CA ALA A 349 15.78 6.07 30.62
C ALA A 349 14.70 5.64 29.62
N LEU A 350 15.09 4.88 28.58
CA LEU A 350 14.13 4.27 27.64
C LEU A 350 13.19 3.31 28.35
N GLN A 351 13.72 2.40 29.18
CA GLN A 351 12.90 1.44 29.91
C GLN A 351 11.90 2.11 30.87
N ALA A 352 12.27 3.26 31.42
CA ALA A 352 11.33 4.04 32.23
C ALA A 352 10.20 4.69 31.42
N LEU A 353 10.46 5.01 30.13
CA LEU A 353 9.46 5.58 29.22
C LEU A 353 8.51 4.52 28.63
N ILE A 354 9.00 3.30 28.44
CA ILE A 354 8.26 2.17 27.83
C ILE A 354 8.32 0.94 28.75
N PRO A 355 7.77 1.01 29.97
CA PRO A 355 7.84 -0.10 30.92
C PRO A 355 7.17 -1.36 30.33
N GLY A 356 7.86 -2.50 30.44
CA GLY A 356 7.35 -3.78 29.94
C GLY A 356 7.51 -4.03 28.42
N ILE A 357 7.97 -3.04 27.65
CA ILE A 357 8.24 -3.19 26.21
C ILE A 357 9.74 -3.44 26.01
N ASP A 358 10.08 -4.39 25.14
CA ASP A 358 11.48 -4.62 24.75
C ASP A 358 12.01 -3.40 23.95
N ILE A 359 13.15 -2.85 24.41
CA ILE A 359 13.73 -1.64 23.84
C ILE A 359 14.19 -1.86 22.41
N ASP A 360 14.80 -3.00 22.12
CA ASP A 360 15.36 -3.26 20.78
C ASP A 360 14.23 -3.50 19.77
N GLU A 361 13.15 -4.15 20.18
CA GLU A 361 11.93 -4.28 19.38
C GLU A 361 11.27 -2.93 19.13
N ALA A 362 11.16 -2.07 20.13
CA ALA A 362 10.57 -0.74 20.01
C ALA A 362 11.37 0.17 19.06
N LEU A 363 12.69 0.16 19.19
CA LEU A 363 13.58 0.92 18.30
C LEU A 363 13.57 0.38 16.86
N ALA A 364 13.55 -0.95 16.70
CA ALA A 364 13.41 -1.59 15.40
C ALA A 364 12.07 -1.25 14.75
N TRP A 365 10.98 -1.31 15.51
CA TRP A 365 9.64 -0.91 15.06
C TRP A 365 9.62 0.53 14.57
N TYR A 366 10.18 1.47 15.35
CA TYR A 366 10.23 2.87 14.97
C TYR A 366 11.10 3.10 13.73
N SER A 367 12.29 2.48 13.66
CA SER A 367 13.23 2.65 12.54
C SER A 367 12.66 2.16 11.20
N GLN A 368 11.88 1.08 11.23
CA GLN A 368 11.25 0.45 10.06
C GLN A 368 9.79 0.91 9.83
N HIS A 369 9.36 1.95 10.55
CA HIS A 369 7.96 2.33 10.52
C HIS A 369 7.55 2.93 9.16
N PRO A 370 6.41 2.53 8.55
CA PRO A 370 5.95 3.06 7.26
C PRO A 370 5.70 4.58 7.23
N GLN A 371 5.46 5.20 8.40
CA GLN A 371 5.38 6.66 8.54
C GLN A 371 6.70 7.37 8.18
N ARG A 372 7.82 6.66 8.22
CA ARG A 372 9.15 7.14 7.82
C ARG A 372 9.41 6.96 6.31
N GLY A 373 8.45 6.43 5.58
CA GLY A 373 8.60 6.08 4.17
C GLY A 373 9.40 4.79 3.95
N VAL A 374 9.52 3.92 4.95
CA VAL A 374 10.24 2.64 4.87
C VAL A 374 9.25 1.53 4.48
N PRO A 375 9.50 0.77 3.40
CA PRO A 375 8.71 -0.42 3.07
C PRO A 375 8.90 -1.50 4.12
N THR A 376 7.82 -2.22 4.48
CA THR A 376 7.87 -3.25 5.53
C THR A 376 7.06 -4.48 5.15
N GLN A 377 7.47 -5.62 5.68
CA GLN A 377 6.73 -6.89 5.61
C GLN A 377 5.95 -7.20 6.91
N ALA A 378 6.05 -6.33 7.91
CA ALA A 378 5.51 -6.58 9.26
C ALA A 378 4.01 -6.93 9.28
N ALA A 379 3.24 -6.45 8.29
CA ALA A 379 1.81 -6.71 8.21
C ALA A 379 1.44 -8.00 7.45
N LEU A 380 2.38 -8.66 6.77
CA LEU A 380 2.09 -9.86 5.96
C LEU A 380 1.65 -11.09 6.78
N PRO A 381 2.14 -11.32 8.01
CA PRO A 381 1.66 -12.43 8.84
C PRO A 381 0.14 -12.50 9.00
N MET A 382 -0.55 -11.35 8.98
CA MET A 382 -2.01 -11.30 9.10
C MET A 382 -2.75 -12.07 7.99
N THR A 383 -2.18 -12.18 6.79
CA THR A 383 -2.78 -12.92 5.68
C THR A 383 -2.83 -14.43 5.94
N TYR A 384 -2.05 -14.89 6.90
CA TYR A 384 -2.00 -16.27 7.34
C TYR A 384 -2.84 -16.55 8.61
N TRP A 385 -3.52 -15.55 9.16
CA TRP A 385 -4.29 -15.66 10.39
C TRP A 385 -5.17 -16.91 10.46
N ARG A 386 -5.95 -17.19 9.43
CA ARG A 386 -6.88 -18.32 9.40
C ARG A 386 -6.37 -19.57 8.68
N LYS A 387 -5.18 -19.55 8.12
CA LYS A 387 -4.59 -20.72 7.46
C LYS A 387 -4.18 -21.76 8.50
N THR A 388 -4.28 -23.04 8.12
CA THR A 388 -3.87 -24.18 8.96
C THR A 388 -2.43 -24.58 8.70
N ASP A 389 -1.94 -24.34 7.48
CA ASP A 389 -0.54 -24.61 7.14
C ASP A 389 0.38 -23.60 7.81
N PRO A 390 1.57 -24.03 8.23
CA PRO A 390 2.55 -23.14 8.85
C PRO A 390 2.86 -21.93 7.95
N MET A 391 2.96 -20.76 8.56
CA MET A 391 3.36 -19.55 7.84
C MET A 391 4.79 -19.70 7.33
N PRO A 392 5.06 -19.49 6.02
CA PRO A 392 6.42 -19.52 5.49
C PRO A 392 7.26 -18.36 6.03
N ALA A 393 8.60 -18.51 5.96
CA ALA A 393 9.54 -17.47 6.38
C ALA A 393 9.35 -16.14 5.58
N GLN A 394 8.87 -16.24 4.35
CA GLN A 394 8.46 -15.10 3.53
C GLN A 394 6.98 -15.24 3.16
N PRO A 395 6.08 -14.61 3.92
CA PRO A 395 4.65 -14.69 3.65
C PRO A 395 4.29 -14.07 2.29
N ASP A 396 3.55 -14.81 1.46
CA ASP A 396 2.94 -14.28 0.24
C ASP A 396 1.47 -13.95 0.55
N PRO A 397 1.08 -12.67 0.56
CA PRO A 397 -0.28 -12.27 0.92
C PRO A 397 -1.33 -12.71 -0.10
N ASP A 398 -0.91 -13.15 -1.28
CA ASP A 398 -1.79 -13.49 -2.41
C ASP A 398 -1.94 -15.01 -2.62
N ARG A 399 -1.44 -15.82 -1.68
CA ARG A 399 -1.54 -17.30 -1.71
C ARG A 399 -2.17 -17.90 -0.48
#